data_09c4d52b6ccc282e4056e6d12400723d
#
_entry.id   09c4d52b6ccc282e4056e6d12400723d
#
_cell.length_a   1.000
_cell.length_b   1.000
_cell.length_c   1.000
_cell.angle_alpha   90.00
_cell.angle_beta   90.00
_cell.angle_gamma   90.00
#
_symmetry.space_group_name_H-M   'P 1'
#
loop_
_entity.id
_entity.type
_entity.pdbx_description
1 polymer ?
#
loop_
_entity_poly.entity_id
_entity_poly.type
_entity_poly.pdbx_seq_one_letter_code
_entity_poly.pdbx_strand_id
1 'polypeptide(L)'
;MDIDIFKDILVPVIGGLGIFMLGLDFMANGIQALSVNRMRDFLAKAAGTPVKGVLAGTLITGVIQSSTAMSVIVVGLVNAGVIALRPAISVIMGANIGTTLGNGLIALPLGPLGLILAGVFSLVYCFAKSEKVKNIALACMGFALIFYGLNLMTGGLRPLRNLPEVMALLQTLTADSYLNLFKCVFIAAGVTAMIHSSSATIGIVMGLGAAGILDWTTAVAFSLGADLGTTITSWMASLNLSKNAKRTAYAHISFNIIGVCITIPLFFVSIQVLEWAMQFFGGDPAVPVIVDGKETFPLVPVAVGLYSTFFNVFNTVLLFPFIGVFERVLSRVGHTDADDAEDFSTPKFLDRKLASDFAKAIPAVQQETARHLEAGAMFLDIARSSKKAPSDPGEHYLATDILSRDIRAYTAALMKEDLPYEQLDLIA
;
A
#
# COMPACT_ATOMS: atom_id res chain seq x y z
N MET A 1 12.15 15.35 -41.11
CA MET A 1 11.89 13.91 -40.93
C MET A 1 10.40 13.79 -40.65
N ASP A 2 9.64 13.16 -41.51
CA ASP A 2 8.22 12.95 -41.27
C ASP A 2 8.10 11.94 -40.13
N ILE A 3 7.45 12.35 -39.02
CA ILE A 3 7.22 11.49 -37.86
C ILE A 3 6.04 10.57 -38.22
N ASP A 4 6.29 9.27 -38.28
CA ASP A 4 5.21 8.29 -38.38
C ASP A 4 4.64 8.08 -36.95
N ILE A 5 3.52 8.76 -36.66
CA ILE A 5 2.86 8.72 -35.35
C ILE A 5 2.62 7.29 -34.88
N PHE A 6 2.29 6.39 -35.77
CA PHE A 6 2.02 5.01 -35.41
C PHE A 6 3.30 4.25 -35.00
N LYS A 7 4.34 4.29 -35.85
CA LYS A 7 5.59 3.52 -35.60
C LYS A 7 6.51 4.18 -34.60
N ASP A 8 6.63 5.52 -34.65
CA ASP A 8 7.63 6.23 -33.87
C ASP A 8 7.10 6.62 -32.47
N ILE A 9 5.78 6.66 -32.29
CA ILE A 9 5.16 7.09 -31.03
C ILE A 9 4.27 5.99 -30.45
N LEU A 10 3.17 5.61 -31.13
CA LEU A 10 2.17 4.73 -30.52
C LEU A 10 2.72 3.33 -30.21
N VAL A 11 3.46 2.72 -31.13
CA VAL A 11 4.02 1.37 -30.92
C VAL A 11 5.00 1.35 -29.74
N PRO A 12 6.04 2.22 -29.66
CA PRO A 12 6.96 2.17 -28.51
C PRO A 12 6.34 2.68 -27.21
N VAL A 13 5.39 3.62 -27.24
CA VAL A 13 4.75 4.11 -26.02
C VAL A 13 3.81 3.06 -25.44
N ILE A 14 2.88 2.51 -26.23
CA ILE A 14 1.93 1.50 -25.77
C ILE A 14 2.66 0.20 -25.45
N GLY A 15 3.59 -0.22 -26.30
CA GLY A 15 4.40 -1.42 -26.08
C GLY A 15 5.31 -1.27 -24.85
N GLY A 16 5.97 -0.12 -24.69
CA GLY A 16 6.78 0.20 -23.52
C GLY A 16 5.99 0.22 -22.23
N LEU A 17 4.81 0.87 -22.23
CA LEU A 17 3.90 0.89 -21.08
C LEU A 17 3.42 -0.52 -20.72
N GLY A 18 3.01 -1.30 -21.72
CA GLY A 18 2.57 -2.69 -21.49
C GLY A 18 3.67 -3.55 -20.88
N ILE A 19 4.91 -3.48 -21.41
CA ILE A 19 6.08 -4.19 -20.88
C ILE A 19 6.41 -3.70 -19.46
N PHE A 20 6.35 -2.41 -19.20
CA PHE A 20 6.57 -1.81 -17.90
C PHE A 20 5.56 -2.34 -16.86
N MET A 21 4.28 -2.35 -17.21
CA MET A 21 3.22 -2.85 -16.31
C MET A 21 3.35 -4.35 -16.07
N LEU A 22 3.65 -5.15 -17.10
CA LEU A 22 3.95 -6.58 -16.94
C LEU A 22 5.18 -6.80 -16.07
N GLY A 23 6.20 -5.93 -16.20
CA GLY A 23 7.38 -5.95 -15.34
C GLY A 23 7.04 -5.77 -13.86
N LEU A 24 6.21 -4.77 -13.55
CA LEU A 24 5.72 -4.54 -12.17
C LEU A 24 4.95 -5.75 -11.64
N ASP A 25 4.07 -6.32 -12.46
CA ASP A 25 3.23 -7.47 -12.09
C ASP A 25 4.07 -8.73 -11.87
N PHE A 26 4.98 -9.05 -12.77
CA PHE A 26 5.87 -10.21 -12.65
C PHE A 26 6.80 -10.10 -11.45
N MET A 27 7.35 -8.91 -11.19
CA MET A 27 8.18 -8.67 -10.02
C MET A 27 7.37 -8.89 -8.74
N ALA A 28 6.18 -8.29 -8.63
CA ALA A 28 5.32 -8.43 -7.47
C ALA A 28 4.87 -9.89 -7.27
N ASN A 29 4.41 -10.57 -8.33
CA ASN A 29 3.93 -11.96 -8.26
C ASN A 29 5.06 -12.92 -7.88
N GLY A 30 6.25 -12.78 -8.46
CA GLY A 30 7.42 -13.60 -8.12
C GLY A 30 7.80 -13.47 -6.64
N ILE A 31 7.84 -12.26 -6.11
CA ILE A 31 8.16 -12.01 -4.70
C ILE A 31 7.04 -12.51 -3.78
N GLN A 32 5.77 -12.26 -4.12
CA GLN A 32 4.62 -12.72 -3.34
C GLN A 32 4.57 -14.25 -3.23
N ALA A 33 4.77 -14.96 -4.33
CA ALA A 33 4.79 -16.42 -4.35
C ALA A 33 5.85 -17.04 -3.41
N LEU A 34 6.94 -16.31 -3.15
CA LEU A 34 7.99 -16.74 -2.23
C LEU A 34 7.65 -16.54 -0.74
N SER A 35 6.71 -15.64 -0.40
CA SER A 35 6.68 -15.08 0.96
C SER A 35 5.31 -14.81 1.58
N VAL A 36 4.18 -14.89 0.85
CA VAL A 36 2.85 -14.41 1.31
C VAL A 36 2.43 -14.92 2.69
N ASN A 37 2.54 -16.21 2.95
CA ASN A 37 2.12 -16.78 4.24
C ASN A 37 2.99 -16.26 5.40
N ARG A 38 4.32 -16.19 5.18
CA ARG A 38 5.25 -15.66 6.19
C ARG A 38 5.02 -14.17 6.46
N MET A 39 4.60 -13.43 5.45
CA MET A 39 4.30 -11.99 5.58
C MET A 39 3.05 -11.74 6.41
N ARG A 40 1.98 -12.51 6.22
CA ARG A 40 0.77 -12.45 7.06
C ARG A 40 1.08 -12.75 8.52
N ASP A 41 1.82 -13.82 8.78
CA ASP A 41 2.23 -14.22 10.14
C ASP A 41 3.13 -13.15 10.78
N PHE A 42 4.04 -12.55 9.99
CA PHE A 42 4.91 -11.48 10.45
C PHE A 42 4.11 -10.22 10.80
N LEU A 43 3.15 -9.82 9.95
CA LEU A 43 2.26 -8.70 10.20
C LEU A 43 1.45 -8.88 11.49
N ALA A 44 0.83 -10.04 11.66
CA ALA A 44 0.06 -10.36 12.85
C ALA A 44 0.89 -10.24 14.14
N LYS A 45 2.17 -10.65 14.08
CA LYS A 45 3.12 -10.56 15.22
C LYS A 45 3.72 -9.16 15.40
N ALA A 46 4.04 -8.46 14.30
CA ALA A 46 4.71 -7.17 14.33
C ALA A 46 3.76 -6.01 14.63
N ALA A 47 2.46 -6.16 14.38
CA ALA A 47 1.45 -5.11 14.60
C ALA A 47 1.14 -4.82 16.09
N GLY A 48 1.96 -5.30 17.03
CA GLY A 48 1.72 -5.11 18.48
C GLY A 48 1.91 -3.68 18.98
N THR A 49 2.64 -2.82 18.27
CA THR A 49 2.79 -1.39 18.58
C THR A 49 2.78 -0.56 17.31
N PRO A 50 2.32 0.72 17.34
CA PRO A 50 2.26 1.56 16.15
C PRO A 50 3.61 1.70 15.43
N VAL A 51 4.71 1.87 16.14
CA VAL A 51 6.06 1.95 15.54
C VAL A 51 6.41 0.68 14.78
N LYS A 52 6.20 -0.49 15.40
CA LYS A 52 6.44 -1.78 14.74
C LYS A 52 5.51 -1.97 13.54
N GLY A 53 4.26 -1.48 13.63
CA GLY A 53 3.32 -1.49 12.51
C GLY A 53 3.83 -0.69 11.30
N VAL A 54 4.31 0.54 11.51
CA VAL A 54 4.92 1.36 10.44
C VAL A 54 6.12 0.65 9.83
N LEU A 55 7.05 0.16 10.66
CA LEU A 55 8.24 -0.54 10.16
C LEU A 55 7.89 -1.82 9.39
N ALA A 56 6.95 -2.62 9.90
CA ALA A 56 6.48 -3.82 9.22
C ALA A 56 5.81 -3.51 7.90
N GLY A 57 4.92 -2.49 7.88
CA GLY A 57 4.28 -2.01 6.65
C GLY A 57 5.29 -1.54 5.63
N THR A 58 6.28 -0.74 6.04
CA THR A 58 7.36 -0.26 5.17
C THR A 58 8.17 -1.41 4.58
N LEU A 59 8.65 -2.32 5.42
CA LEU A 59 9.50 -3.43 4.98
C LEU A 59 8.75 -4.39 4.05
N ILE A 60 7.55 -4.80 4.44
CA ILE A 60 6.79 -5.77 3.64
C ILE A 60 6.37 -5.15 2.32
N THR A 61 5.83 -3.93 2.31
CA THR A 61 5.42 -3.28 1.08
C THR A 61 6.63 -2.95 0.19
N GLY A 62 7.76 -2.56 0.78
CA GLY A 62 9.02 -2.36 0.07
C GLY A 62 9.53 -3.63 -0.62
N VAL A 63 9.28 -4.81 -0.03
CA VAL A 63 9.61 -6.11 -0.62
C VAL A 63 8.58 -6.53 -1.66
N ILE A 64 7.28 -6.49 -1.32
CA ILE A 64 6.18 -6.93 -2.22
C ILE A 64 6.03 -6.00 -3.43
N GLN A 65 6.40 -4.73 -3.29
CA GLN A 65 6.25 -3.68 -4.32
C GLN A 65 4.78 -3.48 -4.78
N SER A 66 3.82 -3.77 -3.87
CA SER A 66 2.39 -3.62 -4.15
C SER A 66 1.65 -3.10 -2.91
N SER A 67 1.37 -1.81 -2.88
CA SER A 67 0.54 -1.18 -1.83
C SER A 67 -0.91 -1.66 -1.89
N THR A 68 -1.41 -1.96 -3.08
CA THR A 68 -2.75 -2.55 -3.27
C THR A 68 -2.85 -3.90 -2.58
N ALA A 69 -1.89 -4.81 -2.85
CA ALA A 69 -1.86 -6.12 -2.20
C ALA A 69 -1.73 -5.97 -0.68
N MET A 70 -0.89 -5.05 -0.21
CA MET A 70 -0.72 -4.78 1.21
C MET A 70 -1.99 -4.25 1.87
N SER A 71 -2.67 -3.30 1.24
CA SER A 71 -3.95 -2.76 1.73
C SER A 71 -5.02 -3.84 1.83
N VAL A 72 -5.15 -4.70 0.80
CA VAL A 72 -6.09 -5.84 0.81
C VAL A 72 -5.75 -6.81 1.94
N ILE A 73 -4.47 -7.12 2.15
CA ILE A 73 -4.04 -8.00 3.26
C ILE A 73 -4.42 -7.38 4.61
N VAL A 74 -4.11 -6.10 4.83
CA VAL A 74 -4.40 -5.40 6.09
C VAL A 74 -5.90 -5.33 6.35
N VAL A 75 -6.68 -4.90 5.36
CA VAL A 75 -8.14 -4.85 5.42
C VAL A 75 -8.73 -6.25 5.72
N GLY A 76 -8.20 -7.29 5.06
CA GLY A 76 -8.60 -8.68 5.32
C GLY A 76 -8.25 -9.17 6.73
N LEU A 77 -7.06 -8.82 7.26
CA LEU A 77 -6.66 -9.17 8.63
C LEU A 77 -7.51 -8.46 9.68
N VAL A 78 -7.89 -7.20 9.43
CA VAL A 78 -8.83 -6.47 10.30
C VAL A 78 -10.22 -7.10 10.22
N ASN A 79 -10.67 -7.45 9.01
CA ASN A 79 -11.97 -8.11 8.82
C ASN A 79 -12.03 -9.48 9.54
N ALA A 80 -10.92 -10.20 9.57
CA ALA A 80 -10.80 -11.47 10.28
C ALA A 80 -10.53 -11.32 11.79
N GLY A 81 -10.50 -10.08 12.33
CA GLY A 81 -10.19 -9.82 13.74
C GLY A 81 -8.76 -10.16 14.17
N VAL A 82 -7.85 -10.41 13.23
CA VAL A 82 -6.45 -10.75 13.54
C VAL A 82 -5.66 -9.55 14.01
N ILE A 83 -5.95 -8.37 13.48
CA ILE A 83 -5.37 -7.09 13.92
C ILE A 83 -6.46 -6.05 14.17
N ALA A 84 -6.26 -5.24 15.21
CA ALA A 84 -7.18 -4.13 15.51
C ALA A 84 -6.96 -2.93 14.56
N LEU A 85 -7.92 -1.99 14.57
CA LEU A 85 -7.89 -0.81 13.72
C LEU A 85 -6.62 0.05 13.90
N ARG A 86 -6.18 0.28 15.14
CA ARG A 86 -5.02 1.13 15.44
C ARG A 86 -3.69 0.59 14.87
N PRO A 87 -3.32 -0.69 15.09
CA PRO A 87 -2.19 -1.30 14.37
C PRO A 87 -2.35 -1.27 12.86
N ALA A 88 -3.55 -1.50 12.34
CA ALA A 88 -3.81 -1.46 10.89
C ALA A 88 -3.51 -0.09 10.28
N ILE A 89 -3.92 1.01 10.94
CA ILE A 89 -3.59 2.38 10.52
C ILE A 89 -2.07 2.56 10.43
N SER A 90 -1.32 2.09 11.44
CA SER A 90 0.14 2.23 11.43
C SER A 90 0.81 1.42 10.34
N VAL A 91 0.32 0.22 10.04
CA VAL A 91 0.81 -0.61 8.93
C VAL A 91 0.56 0.06 7.58
N ILE A 92 -0.61 0.68 7.39
CA ILE A 92 -0.95 1.42 6.16
C ILE A 92 -0.03 2.64 5.98
N MET A 93 0.23 3.40 7.04
CA MET A 93 1.20 4.51 6.99
C MET A 93 2.57 4.02 6.54
N GLY A 94 3.04 2.90 7.07
CA GLY A 94 4.28 2.27 6.63
C GLY A 94 4.24 1.75 5.20
N ALA A 95 3.11 1.19 4.77
CA ALA A 95 2.94 0.68 3.41
C ALA A 95 3.10 1.77 2.35
N ASN A 96 2.65 2.99 2.63
CA ASN A 96 2.86 4.13 1.73
C ASN A 96 4.36 4.43 1.56
N ILE A 97 5.15 4.42 2.64
CA ILE A 97 6.62 4.57 2.54
C ILE A 97 7.22 3.41 1.75
N GLY A 98 6.81 2.16 2.04
CA GLY A 98 7.32 0.97 1.35
C GLY A 98 7.13 1.02 -0.16
N THR A 99 6.00 1.55 -0.64
CA THR A 99 5.73 1.73 -2.08
C THR A 99 6.73 2.65 -2.74
N THR A 100 7.18 3.70 -2.05
CA THR A 100 8.10 4.69 -2.61
C THR A 100 9.51 4.14 -2.86
N LEU A 101 9.91 3.09 -2.14
CA LEU A 101 11.17 2.39 -2.41
C LEU A 101 11.17 1.79 -3.82
N GLY A 102 10.01 1.33 -4.32
CA GLY A 102 9.83 0.90 -5.70
C GLY A 102 10.00 2.05 -6.70
N ASN A 103 9.43 3.20 -6.40
CA ASN A 103 9.57 4.38 -7.25
C ASN A 103 11.05 4.80 -7.35
N GLY A 104 11.79 4.72 -6.24
CA GLY A 104 13.24 4.95 -6.24
C GLY A 104 14.02 3.91 -7.08
N LEU A 105 13.60 2.63 -7.04
CA LEU A 105 14.19 1.60 -7.88
C LEU A 105 13.93 1.85 -9.36
N ILE A 106 12.73 2.24 -9.75
CA ILE A 106 12.34 2.57 -11.15
C ILE A 106 13.22 3.70 -11.71
N ALA A 107 13.66 4.63 -10.86
CA ALA A 107 14.51 5.74 -11.23
C ALA A 107 15.96 5.36 -11.57
N LEU A 108 16.41 4.13 -11.31
CA LEU A 108 17.76 3.69 -11.62
C LEU A 108 18.01 3.65 -13.14
N PRO A 109 19.17 4.07 -13.65
CA PRO A 109 19.46 4.14 -15.09
C PRO A 109 19.87 2.78 -15.68
N LEU A 110 19.05 1.74 -15.50
CA LEU A 110 19.33 0.37 -15.95
C LEU A 110 18.70 0.02 -17.30
N GLY A 111 18.11 0.99 -17.99
CA GLY A 111 17.39 0.79 -19.26
C GLY A 111 18.16 -0.04 -20.31
N PRO A 112 19.42 0.25 -20.61
CA PRO A 112 20.18 -0.51 -21.62
C PRO A 112 20.40 -1.98 -21.27
N LEU A 113 20.47 -2.31 -19.97
CA LEU A 113 20.66 -3.69 -19.49
C LEU A 113 19.36 -4.45 -19.35
N GLY A 114 18.23 -3.76 -19.33
CA GLY A 114 16.91 -4.35 -19.05
C GLY A 114 16.58 -5.51 -19.99
N LEU A 115 16.79 -5.35 -21.29
CA LEU A 115 16.45 -6.38 -22.28
C LEU A 115 17.29 -7.66 -22.12
N ILE A 116 18.61 -7.51 -21.90
CA ILE A 116 19.51 -8.66 -21.71
C ILE A 116 19.14 -9.41 -20.44
N LEU A 117 18.96 -8.70 -19.33
CA LEU A 117 18.58 -9.30 -18.05
C LEU A 117 17.20 -9.97 -18.14
N ALA A 118 16.22 -9.34 -18.78
CA ALA A 118 14.91 -9.94 -19.03
C ALA A 118 15.02 -11.24 -19.82
N GLY A 119 15.83 -11.26 -20.88
CA GLY A 119 16.08 -12.46 -21.66
C GLY A 119 16.72 -13.59 -20.85
N VAL A 120 17.77 -13.29 -20.07
CA VAL A 120 18.45 -14.28 -19.22
C VAL A 120 17.47 -14.88 -18.19
N PHE A 121 16.75 -14.04 -17.46
CA PHE A 121 15.81 -14.51 -16.43
C PHE A 121 14.57 -15.20 -17.04
N SER A 122 14.16 -14.82 -18.25
CA SER A 122 13.11 -15.55 -19.00
C SER A 122 13.56 -16.97 -19.30
N LEU A 123 14.79 -17.17 -19.77
CA LEU A 123 15.33 -18.51 -20.00
C LEU A 123 15.42 -19.32 -18.70
N VAL A 124 15.90 -18.70 -17.62
CA VAL A 124 15.92 -19.36 -16.30
C VAL A 124 14.50 -19.76 -15.88
N TYR A 125 13.52 -18.88 -16.03
CA TYR A 125 12.12 -19.17 -15.72
C TYR A 125 11.57 -20.37 -16.51
N CYS A 126 11.84 -20.43 -17.82
CA CYS A 126 11.35 -21.49 -18.69
C CYS A 126 11.99 -22.86 -18.39
N PHE A 127 13.27 -22.89 -18.06
CA PHE A 127 14.01 -24.14 -17.89
C PHE A 127 14.17 -24.59 -16.42
N ALA A 128 13.85 -23.75 -15.45
CA ALA A 128 13.93 -24.12 -14.04
C ALA A 128 12.94 -25.21 -13.69
N LYS A 129 13.41 -26.20 -12.93
CA LYS A 129 12.57 -27.29 -12.39
C LYS A 129 11.95 -26.97 -11.03
N SER A 130 12.57 -26.09 -10.28
CA SER A 130 12.12 -25.71 -8.94
C SER A 130 11.22 -24.50 -8.99
N GLU A 131 10.04 -24.56 -8.36
CA GLU A 131 9.11 -23.44 -8.25
C GLU A 131 9.74 -22.22 -7.55
N LYS A 132 10.63 -22.44 -6.57
CA LYS A 132 11.37 -21.37 -5.92
C LYS A 132 12.26 -20.62 -6.92
N VAL A 133 12.98 -21.34 -7.78
CA VAL A 133 13.86 -20.75 -8.80
C VAL A 133 13.02 -20.02 -9.86
N LYS A 134 11.88 -20.60 -10.29
CA LYS A 134 10.96 -19.93 -11.22
C LYS A 134 10.47 -18.59 -10.65
N ASN A 135 10.04 -18.56 -9.39
CA ASN A 135 9.52 -17.35 -8.78
C ASN A 135 10.61 -16.29 -8.60
N ILE A 136 11.85 -16.68 -8.28
CA ILE A 136 13.00 -15.76 -8.25
C ILE A 136 13.26 -15.22 -9.65
N ALA A 137 13.29 -16.10 -10.66
CA ALA A 137 13.52 -15.70 -12.05
C ALA A 137 12.41 -14.78 -12.57
N LEU A 138 11.15 -15.05 -12.20
CA LEU A 138 10.01 -14.20 -12.53
C LEU A 138 10.16 -12.80 -11.93
N ALA A 139 10.54 -12.71 -10.64
CA ALA A 139 10.78 -11.43 -9.98
C ALA A 139 11.92 -10.63 -10.64
N CYS A 140 13.03 -11.28 -10.93
CA CYS A 140 14.18 -10.66 -11.57
C CYS A 140 13.88 -10.26 -13.04
N MET A 141 13.13 -11.08 -13.76
CA MET A 141 12.67 -10.77 -15.11
C MET A 141 11.74 -9.55 -15.08
N GLY A 142 10.79 -9.53 -14.15
CA GLY A 142 9.89 -8.40 -13.96
C GLY A 142 10.65 -7.11 -13.66
N PHE A 143 11.62 -7.17 -12.76
CA PHE A 143 12.51 -6.03 -12.47
C PHE A 143 13.24 -5.53 -13.73
N ALA A 144 13.77 -6.42 -14.54
CA ALA A 144 14.45 -6.06 -15.78
C ALA A 144 13.50 -5.45 -16.84
N LEU A 145 12.27 -5.99 -16.95
CA LEU A 145 11.25 -5.49 -17.86
C LEU A 145 10.77 -4.08 -17.51
N ILE A 146 10.76 -3.70 -16.22
CA ILE A 146 10.44 -2.33 -15.77
C ILE A 146 11.35 -1.33 -16.48
N PHE A 147 12.65 -1.55 -16.43
CA PHE A 147 13.62 -0.63 -17.06
C PHE A 147 13.54 -0.63 -18.58
N TYR A 148 13.39 -1.81 -19.17
CA TYR A 148 13.26 -1.90 -20.62
C TYR A 148 11.98 -1.21 -21.11
N GLY A 149 10.85 -1.45 -20.45
CA GLY A 149 9.57 -0.82 -20.77
C GLY A 149 9.61 0.71 -20.62
N LEU A 150 10.19 1.19 -19.51
CA LEU A 150 10.37 2.64 -19.29
C LEU A 150 11.28 3.27 -20.36
N ASN A 151 12.38 2.62 -20.72
CA ASN A 151 13.29 3.12 -21.74
C ASN A 151 12.62 3.17 -23.13
N LEU A 152 11.87 2.12 -23.48
CA LEU A 152 11.13 2.04 -24.74
C LEU A 152 10.03 3.13 -24.79
N MET A 153 9.26 3.29 -23.73
CA MET A 153 8.23 4.31 -23.61
C MET A 153 8.83 5.71 -23.72
N THR A 154 9.89 6.02 -22.96
CA THR A 154 10.59 7.31 -23.01
C THR A 154 11.10 7.62 -24.42
N GLY A 155 11.66 6.61 -25.12
CA GLY A 155 12.09 6.73 -26.49
C GLY A 155 10.96 7.11 -27.44
N GLY A 156 9.82 6.47 -27.31
CA GLY A 156 8.61 6.73 -28.12
C GLY A 156 7.92 8.07 -27.77
N LEU A 157 8.11 8.58 -26.56
CA LEU A 157 7.55 9.89 -26.17
C LEU A 157 8.35 11.07 -26.73
N ARG A 158 9.66 10.93 -26.95
CA ARG A 158 10.54 12.02 -27.40
C ARG A 158 10.04 12.76 -28.66
N PRO A 159 9.55 12.09 -29.73
CA PRO A 159 9.06 12.77 -30.93
C PRO A 159 7.88 13.72 -30.66
N LEU A 160 7.11 13.52 -29.57
CA LEU A 160 5.99 14.40 -29.19
C LEU A 160 6.44 15.84 -28.93
N ARG A 161 7.69 16.06 -28.51
CA ARG A 161 8.26 17.42 -28.34
C ARG A 161 8.26 18.24 -29.61
N ASN A 162 8.27 17.59 -30.77
CA ASN A 162 8.27 18.24 -32.07
C ASN A 162 6.85 18.52 -32.61
N LEU A 163 5.81 18.15 -31.85
CA LEU A 163 4.40 18.40 -32.20
C LEU A 163 3.90 19.63 -31.43
N PRO A 164 3.73 20.81 -32.09
CA PRO A 164 3.36 22.04 -31.40
C PRO A 164 2.01 21.96 -30.67
N GLU A 165 1.05 21.23 -31.23
CA GLU A 165 -0.29 21.06 -30.64
C GLU A 165 -0.23 20.29 -29.31
N VAL A 166 0.59 19.23 -29.26
CA VAL A 166 0.80 18.44 -28.04
C VAL A 166 1.52 19.29 -26.98
N MET A 167 2.57 20.01 -27.38
CA MET A 167 3.32 20.86 -26.45
C MET A 167 2.46 22.01 -25.93
N ALA A 168 1.62 22.63 -26.76
CA ALA A 168 0.67 23.67 -26.33
C ALA A 168 -0.34 23.13 -25.29
N LEU A 169 -0.85 21.91 -25.48
CA LEU A 169 -1.73 21.26 -24.50
C LEU A 169 -0.99 21.00 -23.18
N LEU A 170 0.22 20.46 -23.22
CA LEU A 170 0.99 20.12 -22.03
C LEU A 170 1.49 21.36 -21.27
N GLN A 171 1.73 22.48 -21.94
CA GLN A 171 2.03 23.75 -21.30
C GLN A 171 0.87 24.29 -20.43
N THR A 172 -0.36 23.83 -20.65
CA THR A 172 -1.49 24.12 -19.76
C THR A 172 -1.47 23.34 -18.45
N LEU A 173 -0.62 22.31 -18.37
CA LEU A 173 -0.46 21.39 -17.23
C LEU A 173 0.86 21.65 -16.49
N THR A 174 1.34 22.89 -16.44
CA THR A 174 2.57 23.22 -15.68
C THR A 174 2.22 23.48 -14.21
N ALA A 175 3.08 22.99 -13.28
CA ALA A 175 2.88 23.21 -11.84
C ALA A 175 3.51 24.55 -11.38
N ASP A 176 3.25 25.64 -12.09
CA ASP A 176 3.80 26.98 -11.86
C ASP A 176 2.99 27.82 -10.86
N SER A 177 1.77 27.42 -10.56
CA SER A 177 0.86 28.07 -9.64
C SER A 177 0.07 27.05 -8.82
N TYR A 178 -0.48 27.46 -7.69
CA TYR A 178 -1.31 26.57 -6.87
C TYR A 178 -2.51 25.99 -7.61
N LEU A 179 -3.14 26.77 -8.49
CA LEU A 179 -4.28 26.30 -9.28
C LEU A 179 -3.85 25.22 -10.28
N ASN A 180 -2.74 25.41 -10.95
CA ASN A 180 -2.21 24.44 -11.90
C ASN A 180 -1.64 23.21 -11.18
N LEU A 181 -1.00 23.39 -10.02
CA LEU A 181 -0.60 22.30 -9.14
C LEU A 181 -1.82 21.42 -8.77
N PHE A 182 -2.94 22.02 -8.36
CA PHE A 182 -4.19 21.30 -8.10
C PHE A 182 -4.64 20.50 -9.32
N LYS A 183 -4.65 21.09 -10.51
CA LYS A 183 -5.00 20.36 -11.74
C LYS A 183 -4.11 19.15 -11.96
N CYS A 184 -2.79 19.29 -11.82
CA CYS A 184 -1.84 18.19 -11.98
C CYS A 184 -2.11 17.06 -10.98
N VAL A 185 -2.32 17.40 -9.72
CA VAL A 185 -2.62 16.44 -8.65
C VAL A 185 -3.93 15.69 -8.94
N PHE A 186 -5.02 16.39 -9.32
CA PHE A 186 -6.30 15.74 -9.60
C PHE A 186 -6.29 14.89 -10.86
N ILE A 187 -5.59 15.32 -11.91
CA ILE A 187 -5.43 14.55 -13.14
C ILE A 187 -4.68 13.24 -12.82
N ALA A 188 -3.56 13.33 -12.09
CA ALA A 188 -2.80 12.15 -11.72
C ALA A 188 -3.59 11.22 -10.80
N ALA A 189 -4.37 11.77 -9.86
CA ALA A 189 -5.25 10.98 -9.00
C ALA A 189 -6.32 10.23 -9.82
N GLY A 190 -6.94 10.91 -10.80
CA GLY A 190 -7.91 10.30 -11.71
C GLY A 190 -7.30 9.19 -12.57
N VAL A 191 -6.12 9.43 -13.15
CA VAL A 191 -5.38 8.42 -13.93
C VAL A 191 -5.03 7.22 -13.06
N THR A 192 -4.51 7.44 -11.86
CA THR A 192 -4.17 6.35 -10.93
C THR A 192 -5.40 5.57 -10.48
N ALA A 193 -6.52 6.26 -10.21
CA ALA A 193 -7.78 5.61 -9.86
C ALA A 193 -8.33 4.72 -10.99
N MET A 194 -8.09 5.07 -12.26
CA MET A 194 -8.46 4.25 -13.42
C MET A 194 -7.52 3.08 -13.65
N ILE A 195 -6.21 3.29 -13.49
CA ILE A 195 -5.17 2.27 -13.72
C ILE A 195 -5.04 1.34 -12.50
N HIS A 196 -5.48 1.76 -11.32
CA HIS A 196 -5.31 1.06 -10.04
C HIS A 196 -3.84 0.81 -9.63
N SER A 197 -2.90 1.62 -10.15
CA SER A 197 -1.47 1.48 -9.88
C SER A 197 -0.77 2.85 -9.86
N SER A 198 -0.36 3.30 -8.68
CA SER A 198 0.45 4.53 -8.54
C SER A 198 1.82 4.38 -9.18
N SER A 199 2.45 3.20 -9.07
CA SER A 199 3.75 2.94 -9.68
C SER A 199 3.68 3.04 -11.22
N ALA A 200 2.57 2.59 -11.83
CA ALA A 200 2.37 2.74 -13.26
C ALA A 200 2.22 4.22 -13.66
N THR A 201 1.40 4.99 -12.93
CA THR A 201 1.23 6.43 -13.16
C THR A 201 2.55 7.18 -12.97
N ILE A 202 3.29 6.89 -11.91
CA ILE A 202 4.60 7.51 -11.63
C ILE A 202 5.61 7.13 -12.72
N GLY A 203 5.61 5.88 -13.20
CA GLY A 203 6.47 5.46 -14.32
C GLY A 203 6.17 6.20 -15.61
N ILE A 204 4.89 6.43 -15.95
CA ILE A 204 4.49 7.25 -17.10
C ILE A 204 5.02 8.68 -16.93
N VAL A 205 4.84 9.27 -15.76
CA VAL A 205 5.30 10.63 -15.45
C VAL A 205 6.82 10.74 -15.52
N MET A 206 7.54 9.75 -14.98
CA MET A 206 9.00 9.65 -15.11
C MET A 206 9.44 9.59 -16.58
N GLY A 207 8.72 8.82 -17.40
CA GLY A 207 8.99 8.72 -18.84
C GLY A 207 8.75 10.05 -19.58
N LEU A 208 7.64 10.73 -19.29
CA LEU A 208 7.31 12.05 -19.85
C LEU A 208 8.36 13.10 -19.45
N GLY A 209 8.77 13.09 -18.19
CA GLY A 209 9.81 13.99 -17.70
C GLY A 209 11.17 13.70 -18.29
N ALA A 210 11.60 12.43 -18.32
CA ALA A 210 12.86 12.02 -18.93
C ALA A 210 12.91 12.31 -20.44
N ALA A 211 11.77 12.27 -21.13
CA ALA A 211 11.65 12.68 -22.53
C ALA A 211 11.66 14.21 -22.71
N GLY A 212 11.58 15.00 -21.63
CA GLY A 212 11.51 16.45 -21.65
C GLY A 212 10.18 17.01 -22.16
N ILE A 213 9.09 16.25 -22.00
CA ILE A 213 7.72 16.64 -22.34
C ILE A 213 7.08 17.38 -21.18
N LEU A 214 7.29 16.89 -19.96
CA LEU A 214 6.96 17.58 -18.72
C LEU A 214 8.24 18.15 -18.11
N ASP A 215 8.16 19.35 -17.57
CA ASP A 215 9.23 19.85 -16.70
C ASP A 215 9.26 19.01 -15.40
N TRP A 216 10.40 19.00 -14.74
CA TRP A 216 10.60 18.14 -13.58
C TRP A 216 9.71 18.50 -12.38
N THR A 217 9.38 19.78 -12.18
CA THR A 217 8.51 20.22 -11.09
C THR A 217 7.07 19.78 -11.31
N THR A 218 6.62 19.83 -12.56
CA THR A 218 5.32 19.29 -12.97
C THR A 218 5.26 17.78 -12.82
N ALA A 219 6.33 17.06 -13.21
CA ALA A 219 6.44 15.61 -13.00
C ALA A 219 6.34 15.24 -11.51
N VAL A 220 7.00 16.01 -10.64
CA VAL A 220 6.89 15.87 -9.18
C VAL A 220 5.46 16.12 -8.68
N ALA A 221 4.78 17.14 -9.19
CA ALA A 221 3.39 17.45 -8.83
C ALA A 221 2.42 16.28 -9.18
N PHE A 222 2.62 15.65 -10.33
CA PHE A 222 1.84 14.46 -10.72
C PHE A 222 2.05 13.29 -9.76
N SER A 223 3.25 13.13 -9.17
CA SER A 223 3.50 12.05 -8.22
C SER A 223 2.65 12.15 -6.94
N LEU A 224 2.36 13.37 -6.46
CA LEU A 224 1.45 13.58 -5.33
C LEU A 224 0.04 13.06 -5.61
N GLY A 225 -0.45 13.31 -6.82
CA GLY A 225 -1.77 12.85 -7.24
C GLY A 225 -1.83 11.33 -7.40
N ALA A 226 -0.74 10.70 -7.84
CA ALA A 226 -0.66 9.26 -7.98
C ALA A 226 -0.89 8.54 -6.63
N ASP A 227 -0.30 9.04 -5.55
CA ASP A 227 -0.50 8.48 -4.20
C ASP A 227 -1.96 8.64 -3.73
N LEU A 228 -2.59 9.78 -4.01
CA LEU A 228 -4.00 10.02 -3.70
C LEU A 228 -4.91 9.05 -4.46
N GLY A 229 -4.69 8.84 -5.75
CA GLY A 229 -5.50 7.98 -6.60
C GLY A 229 -5.48 6.51 -6.18
N THR A 230 -4.37 6.04 -5.56
CA THR A 230 -4.24 4.65 -5.08
C THR A 230 -5.26 4.30 -3.99
N THR A 231 -5.76 5.29 -3.27
CA THR A 231 -6.71 5.06 -2.16
C THR A 231 -8.02 4.44 -2.60
N ILE A 232 -8.41 4.60 -3.87
CA ILE A 232 -9.62 3.99 -4.44
C ILE A 232 -9.60 2.46 -4.33
N THR A 233 -8.42 1.84 -4.47
CA THR A 233 -8.27 0.38 -4.40
C THR A 233 -8.57 -0.15 -3.00
N SER A 234 -8.13 0.55 -1.96
CA SER A 234 -8.45 0.20 -0.57
C SER A 234 -9.94 0.34 -0.27
N TRP A 235 -10.56 1.39 -0.80
CA TRP A 235 -12.01 1.60 -0.68
C TRP A 235 -12.79 0.47 -1.34
N MET A 236 -12.47 0.14 -2.58
CA MET A 236 -13.12 -0.96 -3.32
C MET A 236 -12.97 -2.31 -2.61
N ALA A 237 -11.78 -2.60 -2.08
CA ALA A 237 -11.51 -3.84 -1.35
C ALA A 237 -12.32 -3.96 -0.06
N SER A 238 -12.81 -2.86 0.51
CA SER A 238 -13.54 -2.83 1.78
C SER A 238 -15.06 -2.84 1.64
N LEU A 239 -15.62 -2.66 0.43
CA LEU A 239 -17.05 -2.37 0.23
C LEU A 239 -18.00 -3.37 0.87
N ASN A 240 -17.68 -4.68 0.77
CA ASN A 240 -18.52 -5.78 1.26
C ASN A 240 -17.95 -6.43 2.52
N LEU A 241 -17.12 -5.72 3.28
CA LEU A 241 -16.47 -6.23 4.48
C LEU A 241 -17.01 -5.54 5.75
N SER A 242 -16.50 -5.97 6.91
CA SER A 242 -16.87 -5.45 8.22
C SER A 242 -16.62 -3.94 8.35
N LYS A 243 -17.27 -3.32 9.34
CA LYS A 243 -17.11 -1.90 9.65
C LYS A 243 -15.65 -1.52 9.92
N ASN A 244 -14.91 -2.35 10.65
CA ASN A 244 -13.49 -2.09 10.93
C ASN A 244 -12.61 -2.21 9.70
N ALA A 245 -12.93 -3.10 8.77
CA ALA A 245 -12.29 -3.18 7.47
C ALA A 245 -12.52 -1.90 6.62
N LYS A 246 -13.77 -1.38 6.60
CA LYS A 246 -14.09 -0.10 5.96
C LYS A 246 -13.37 1.08 6.62
N ARG A 247 -13.33 1.12 7.96
CA ARG A 247 -12.58 2.14 8.73
C ARG A 247 -11.09 2.13 8.39
N THR A 248 -10.52 0.95 8.17
CA THR A 248 -9.13 0.80 7.73
C THR A 248 -8.89 1.40 6.34
N ALA A 249 -9.82 1.19 5.39
CA ALA A 249 -9.76 1.82 4.09
C ALA A 249 -9.91 3.35 4.19
N TYR A 250 -10.83 3.84 5.03
CA TYR A 250 -10.98 5.28 5.28
C TYR A 250 -9.75 5.89 5.95
N ALA A 251 -9.02 5.13 6.78
CA ALA A 251 -7.74 5.57 7.32
C ALA A 251 -6.73 5.84 6.20
N HIS A 252 -6.61 4.94 5.23
CA HIS A 252 -5.73 5.11 4.07
C HIS A 252 -6.12 6.35 3.25
N ILE A 253 -7.40 6.49 2.94
CA ILE A 253 -7.92 7.65 2.20
C ILE A 253 -7.62 8.94 2.95
N SER A 254 -7.98 9.01 4.23
CA SER A 254 -7.80 10.22 5.05
C SER A 254 -6.33 10.59 5.20
N PHE A 255 -5.45 9.60 5.37
CA PHE A 255 -4.01 9.80 5.47
C PHE A 255 -3.45 10.49 4.21
N ASN A 256 -3.81 10.00 3.02
CA ASN A 256 -3.34 10.57 1.77
C ASN A 256 -3.98 11.95 1.48
N ILE A 257 -5.28 12.13 1.73
CA ILE A 257 -5.95 13.42 1.55
C ILE A 257 -5.31 14.48 2.45
N ILE A 258 -5.14 14.19 3.75
CA ILE A 258 -4.54 15.13 4.71
C ILE A 258 -3.11 15.46 4.28
N GLY A 259 -2.32 14.43 3.90
CA GLY A 259 -0.95 14.63 3.43
C GLY A 259 -0.87 15.54 2.22
N VAL A 260 -1.71 15.32 1.20
CA VAL A 260 -1.76 16.17 0.00
C VAL A 260 -2.22 17.58 0.35
N CYS A 261 -3.25 17.73 1.20
CA CYS A 261 -3.74 19.05 1.63
C CYS A 261 -2.69 19.86 2.39
N ILE A 262 -1.82 19.21 3.17
CA ILE A 262 -0.71 19.86 3.86
C ILE A 262 0.44 20.17 2.90
N THR A 263 0.72 19.26 1.97
CA THR A 263 1.87 19.38 1.07
C THR A 263 1.63 20.40 -0.04
N ILE A 264 0.41 20.54 -0.54
CA ILE A 264 0.10 21.53 -1.60
C ILE A 264 0.54 22.96 -1.21
N PRO A 265 0.18 23.53 -0.05
CA PRO A 265 0.67 24.84 0.36
C PRO A 265 2.19 24.93 0.51
N LEU A 266 2.83 23.83 0.86
CA LEU A 266 4.26 23.72 1.07
C LEU A 266 5.04 23.28 -0.19
N PHE A 267 4.34 23.06 -1.31
CA PHE A 267 4.92 22.43 -2.50
C PHE A 267 6.15 23.18 -3.00
N PHE A 268 6.05 24.48 -3.23
CA PHE A 268 7.17 25.25 -3.76
C PHE A 268 8.37 25.33 -2.81
N VAL A 269 8.13 25.29 -1.48
CA VAL A 269 9.21 25.18 -0.50
C VAL A 269 9.83 23.77 -0.54
N SER A 270 9.01 22.74 -0.67
CA SER A 270 9.49 21.35 -0.76
C SER A 270 10.30 21.10 -2.04
N ILE A 271 9.99 21.79 -3.13
CA ILE A 271 10.79 21.77 -4.37
C ILE A 271 12.21 22.32 -4.11
N GLN A 272 12.35 23.41 -3.37
CA GLN A 272 13.66 23.96 -3.02
C GLN A 272 14.49 22.97 -2.16
N VAL A 273 13.82 22.28 -1.24
CA VAL A 273 14.47 21.21 -0.45
C VAL A 273 14.89 20.05 -1.35
N LEU A 274 14.06 19.69 -2.32
CA LEU A 274 14.39 18.64 -3.28
C LEU A 274 15.56 19.06 -4.19
N GLU A 275 15.60 20.30 -4.68
CA GLU A 275 16.74 20.83 -5.44
C GLU A 275 18.05 20.71 -4.67
N TRP A 276 18.02 21.10 -3.39
CA TRP A 276 19.19 20.92 -2.51
C TRP A 276 19.58 19.45 -2.37
N ALA A 277 18.60 18.55 -2.18
CA ALA A 277 18.87 17.12 -2.06
C ALA A 277 19.41 16.52 -3.36
N MET A 278 18.96 16.98 -4.53
CA MET A 278 19.41 16.51 -5.83
C MET A 278 20.91 16.76 -6.08
N GLN A 279 21.52 17.73 -5.42
CA GLN A 279 22.97 17.94 -5.50
C GLN A 279 23.78 16.70 -5.05
N PHE A 280 23.23 15.89 -4.14
CA PHE A 280 23.84 14.64 -3.68
C PHE A 280 23.60 13.46 -4.66
N PHE A 281 22.62 13.57 -5.56
CA PHE A 281 22.19 12.52 -6.50
C PHE A 281 22.54 12.79 -7.96
N GLY A 282 23.43 13.74 -8.23
CA GLY A 282 23.95 13.97 -9.57
C GLY A 282 23.66 15.34 -10.17
N GLY A 283 22.98 16.24 -9.45
CA GLY A 283 22.81 17.65 -9.84
C GLY A 283 21.39 18.05 -10.20
N ASP A 284 21.25 19.04 -11.07
CA ASP A 284 19.98 19.68 -11.42
C ASP A 284 19.17 18.82 -12.40
N PRO A 285 17.93 18.41 -12.05
CA PRO A 285 17.06 17.65 -12.95
C PRO A 285 16.60 18.43 -14.21
N ALA A 286 16.70 19.75 -14.21
CA ALA A 286 16.38 20.57 -15.37
C ALA A 286 17.46 20.56 -16.46
N VAL A 287 18.67 20.05 -16.14
CA VAL A 287 19.78 20.04 -17.09
C VAL A 287 19.68 18.82 -18.02
N PRO A 288 19.57 19.03 -19.34
CA PRO A 288 19.52 17.91 -20.30
C PRO A 288 20.88 17.27 -20.49
N VAL A 289 20.87 15.99 -20.78
CA VAL A 289 22.03 15.20 -21.23
C VAL A 289 21.80 14.75 -22.67
N ILE A 290 22.80 14.90 -23.51
CA ILE A 290 22.73 14.45 -24.90
C ILE A 290 23.10 12.96 -24.95
N VAL A 291 22.14 12.12 -25.34
CA VAL A 291 22.31 10.68 -25.55
C VAL A 291 21.92 10.38 -27.00
N ASP A 292 22.84 9.83 -27.78
CA ASP A 292 22.64 9.53 -29.22
C ASP A 292 22.12 10.74 -30.02
N GLY A 293 22.67 11.93 -29.75
CA GLY A 293 22.30 13.19 -30.41
C GLY A 293 20.92 13.73 -30.01
N LYS A 294 20.29 13.20 -28.96
CA LYS A 294 18.99 13.62 -28.46
C LYS A 294 19.09 14.08 -27.01
N GLU A 295 18.40 15.17 -26.69
CA GLU A 295 18.27 15.65 -25.31
C GLU A 295 17.41 14.69 -24.48
N THR A 296 17.88 14.38 -23.29
CA THR A 296 17.18 13.58 -22.26
C THR A 296 17.35 14.22 -20.90
N PHE A 297 16.44 13.95 -19.99
CA PHE A 297 16.47 14.45 -18.62
C PHE A 297 16.54 13.28 -17.63
N PRO A 298 17.68 12.58 -17.53
CA PRO A 298 17.79 11.33 -16.78
C PRO A 298 17.64 11.51 -15.26
N LEU A 299 17.78 12.74 -14.74
CA LEU A 299 17.61 13.04 -13.33
C LEU A 299 16.15 13.31 -12.93
N VAL A 300 15.22 13.52 -13.89
CA VAL A 300 13.80 13.71 -13.58
C VAL A 300 13.18 12.49 -12.91
N PRO A 301 13.39 11.25 -13.38
CA PRO A 301 12.94 10.06 -12.64
C PRO A 301 13.49 9.99 -11.22
N VAL A 302 14.74 10.37 -11.01
CA VAL A 302 15.36 10.40 -9.67
C VAL A 302 14.68 11.43 -8.77
N ALA A 303 14.43 12.63 -9.27
CA ALA A 303 13.73 13.69 -8.54
C ALA A 303 12.30 13.26 -8.16
N VAL A 304 11.55 12.66 -9.08
CA VAL A 304 10.20 12.13 -8.84
C VAL A 304 10.22 11.02 -7.78
N GLY A 305 11.14 10.07 -7.88
CA GLY A 305 11.29 8.97 -6.92
C GLY A 305 11.65 9.45 -5.51
N LEU A 306 12.59 10.39 -5.41
CA LEU A 306 13.00 11.01 -4.14
C LEU A 306 11.86 11.81 -3.51
N TYR A 307 11.14 12.59 -4.32
CA TYR A 307 10.02 13.38 -3.81
C TYR A 307 8.88 12.49 -3.30
N SER A 308 8.53 11.42 -4.02
CA SER A 308 7.55 10.44 -3.57
C SER A 308 7.95 9.86 -2.20
N THR A 309 9.23 9.51 -2.02
CA THR A 309 9.74 9.02 -0.75
C THR A 309 9.69 10.10 0.34
N PHE A 310 10.17 11.31 0.04
CA PHE A 310 10.14 12.44 0.97
C PHE A 310 8.71 12.75 1.43
N PHE A 311 7.75 12.83 0.50
CA PHE A 311 6.35 13.08 0.80
C PHE A 311 5.77 12.03 1.77
N ASN A 312 5.95 10.75 1.48
CA ASN A 312 5.36 9.67 2.29
C ASN A 312 6.04 9.54 3.66
N VAL A 313 7.35 9.76 3.75
CA VAL A 313 8.07 9.81 5.03
C VAL A 313 7.63 11.03 5.85
N PHE A 314 7.59 12.21 5.24
CA PHE A 314 7.13 13.46 5.89
C PHE A 314 5.69 13.31 6.39
N ASN A 315 4.79 12.83 5.55
CA ASN A 315 3.39 12.62 5.90
C ASN A 315 3.24 11.61 7.06
N THR A 316 4.00 10.51 7.02
CA THR A 316 3.99 9.52 8.11
C THR A 316 4.53 10.12 9.41
N VAL A 317 5.67 10.78 9.40
CA VAL A 317 6.26 11.40 10.60
C VAL A 317 5.32 12.46 11.19
N LEU A 318 4.70 13.27 10.33
CA LEU A 318 3.77 14.33 10.74
C LEU A 318 2.49 13.76 11.35
N LEU A 319 1.89 12.73 10.75
CA LEU A 319 0.59 12.18 11.15
C LEU A 319 0.70 11.04 12.17
N PHE A 320 1.89 10.45 12.34
CA PHE A 320 2.11 9.35 13.30
C PHE A 320 1.67 9.67 14.73
N PRO A 321 1.97 10.86 15.32
CA PRO A 321 1.49 11.22 16.67
C PRO A 321 -0.03 11.24 16.77
N PHE A 322 -0.73 11.42 15.66
CA PHE A 322 -2.18 11.54 15.60
C PHE A 322 -2.92 10.22 15.32
N ILE A 323 -2.23 9.07 15.31
CA ILE A 323 -2.86 7.75 15.10
C ILE A 323 -4.05 7.54 16.04
N GLY A 324 -3.95 7.95 17.32
CA GLY A 324 -5.05 7.86 18.27
C GLY A 324 -6.24 8.78 17.93
N VAL A 325 -6.00 9.88 17.21
CA VAL A 325 -7.08 10.75 16.69
C VAL A 325 -7.75 10.07 15.51
N PHE A 326 -6.97 9.53 14.56
CA PHE A 326 -7.51 8.74 13.44
C PHE A 326 -8.40 7.60 13.95
N GLU A 327 -7.90 6.81 14.90
CA GLU A 327 -8.67 5.72 15.51
C GLU A 327 -9.98 6.21 16.11
N ARG A 328 -9.95 7.27 16.92
CA ARG A 328 -11.13 7.84 17.59
C ARG A 328 -12.15 8.40 16.61
N VAL A 329 -11.70 9.10 15.57
CA VAL A 329 -12.58 9.68 14.55
C VAL A 329 -13.19 8.57 13.70
N LEU A 330 -12.37 7.64 13.23
CA LEU A 330 -12.80 6.55 12.36
C LEU A 330 -13.69 5.55 13.09
N SER A 331 -13.50 5.32 14.39
CA SER A 331 -14.37 4.46 15.19
C SER A 331 -15.82 5.00 15.27
N ARG A 332 -16.01 6.32 15.09
CA ARG A 332 -17.33 6.94 15.02
C ARG A 332 -17.99 6.83 13.64
N VAL A 333 -17.22 6.54 12.59
CA VAL A 333 -17.77 6.38 11.24
C VAL A 333 -18.59 5.09 11.17
N GLY A 334 -19.85 5.23 10.80
CA GLY A 334 -20.78 4.10 10.78
C GLY A 334 -21.13 3.55 12.18
N HIS A 335 -20.83 4.32 13.25
CA HIS A 335 -21.23 3.97 14.61
C HIS A 335 -22.75 3.98 14.71
N THR A 336 -23.31 2.92 15.26
CA THR A 336 -24.72 2.77 15.58
C THR A 336 -24.86 2.47 17.06
N ASP A 337 -26.05 2.70 17.66
CA ASP A 337 -26.31 2.34 19.06
C ASP A 337 -26.05 0.85 19.36
N ALA A 338 -26.01 0.01 18.31
CA ALA A 338 -25.61 -1.39 18.42
C ALA A 338 -24.08 -1.60 18.53
N ASP A 339 -23.29 -0.59 18.20
CA ASP A 339 -21.81 -0.64 18.39
C ASP A 339 -21.44 -0.29 19.85
N ASP A 340 -22.36 0.28 20.64
CA ASP A 340 -22.25 0.38 22.10
C ASP A 340 -22.58 -0.97 22.76
N ALA A 341 -23.13 -1.93 22.00
CA ALA A 341 -23.17 -3.32 22.40
C ALA A 341 -21.75 -3.87 22.50
N GLU A 342 -21.52 -4.67 23.52
CA GLU A 342 -20.22 -5.24 23.86
C GLU A 342 -19.53 -5.89 22.63
N ASP A 343 -18.28 -5.48 22.35
CA ASP A 343 -17.48 -6.07 21.28
C ASP A 343 -17.02 -7.48 21.67
N PHE A 344 -17.68 -8.49 21.14
CA PHE A 344 -17.32 -9.90 21.38
C PHE A 344 -16.16 -10.38 20.48
N SER A 345 -15.65 -9.58 19.57
CA SER A 345 -14.51 -9.99 18.73
C SER A 345 -13.17 -9.93 19.46
N THR A 346 -13.11 -9.21 20.59
CA THR A 346 -11.87 -9.02 21.36
C THR A 346 -12.03 -9.60 22.76
N PRO A 347 -11.17 -10.56 23.18
CA PRO A 347 -11.19 -11.08 24.54
C PRO A 347 -10.93 -9.96 25.55
N LYS A 348 -11.74 -9.91 26.60
CA LYS A 348 -11.68 -8.87 27.62
C LYS A 348 -10.85 -9.29 28.84
N PHE A 349 -10.92 -10.59 29.17
CA PHE A 349 -10.33 -11.14 30.37
C PHE A 349 -9.08 -12.00 30.09
N LEU A 350 -8.90 -12.50 28.86
CA LEU A 350 -7.77 -13.36 28.52
C LEU A 350 -6.47 -12.55 28.31
N ASP A 351 -5.55 -12.65 29.27
CA ASP A 351 -4.21 -12.09 29.14
C ASP A 351 -3.18 -13.23 29.03
N ARG A 352 -2.51 -13.34 27.87
CA ARG A 352 -1.47 -14.35 27.61
C ARG A 352 -0.30 -14.29 28.59
N LYS A 353 -0.06 -13.12 29.23
CA LYS A 353 1.00 -12.97 30.24
C LYS A 353 0.64 -13.63 31.56
N LEU A 354 -0.64 -13.84 31.81
CA LEU A 354 -1.15 -14.48 33.03
C LEU A 354 -1.44 -15.96 32.84
N ALA A 355 -1.16 -16.52 31.66
CA ALA A 355 -1.41 -17.94 31.36
C ALA A 355 -0.64 -18.92 32.28
N SER A 356 0.47 -18.51 32.86
CA SER A 356 1.23 -19.30 33.85
C SER A 356 0.74 -19.14 35.29
N ASP A 357 -0.16 -18.18 35.57
CA ASP A 357 -0.75 -17.96 36.90
C ASP A 357 -2.18 -18.52 36.92
N PHE A 358 -2.32 -19.78 37.22
CA PHE A 358 -3.60 -20.51 37.18
C PHE A 358 -4.68 -19.88 38.07
N ALA A 359 -4.29 -19.31 39.21
CA ALA A 359 -5.23 -18.64 40.12
C ALA A 359 -5.95 -17.45 39.46
N LYS A 360 -5.33 -16.83 38.45
CA LYS A 360 -5.90 -15.73 37.68
C LYS A 360 -6.42 -16.20 36.33
N ALA A 361 -5.74 -17.15 35.69
CA ALA A 361 -6.07 -17.62 34.35
C ALA A 361 -7.39 -18.38 34.29
N ILE A 362 -7.70 -19.23 35.29
CA ILE A 362 -8.95 -20.00 35.34
C ILE A 362 -10.18 -19.11 35.49
N PRO A 363 -10.22 -18.16 36.44
CA PRO A 363 -11.33 -17.19 36.50
C PRO A 363 -11.48 -16.33 35.25
N ALA A 364 -10.38 -15.99 34.59
CA ALA A 364 -10.39 -15.25 33.33
C ALA A 364 -11.06 -16.06 32.20
N VAL A 365 -10.75 -17.34 32.06
CA VAL A 365 -11.43 -18.24 31.11
C VAL A 365 -12.92 -18.37 31.43
N GLN A 366 -13.29 -18.53 32.69
CA GLN A 366 -14.69 -18.62 33.09
C GLN A 366 -15.48 -17.36 32.77
N GLN A 367 -14.90 -16.18 33.03
CA GLN A 367 -15.53 -14.88 32.71
C GLN A 367 -15.66 -14.69 31.19
N GLU A 368 -14.66 -15.07 30.41
CA GLU A 368 -14.72 -14.97 28.95
C GLU A 368 -15.70 -15.97 28.33
N THR A 369 -15.82 -17.17 28.93
CA THR A 369 -16.82 -18.17 28.53
C THR A 369 -18.25 -17.70 28.84
N ALA A 370 -18.46 -17.06 29.98
CA ALA A 370 -19.76 -16.44 30.31
C ALA A 370 -20.12 -15.37 29.27
N ARG A 371 -19.17 -14.54 28.89
CA ARG A 371 -19.32 -13.53 27.86
C ARG A 371 -19.63 -14.13 26.49
N HIS A 372 -19.00 -15.25 26.14
CA HIS A 372 -19.31 -15.97 24.91
C HIS A 372 -20.74 -16.56 24.92
N LEU A 373 -21.22 -17.01 26.07
CA LEU A 373 -22.60 -17.46 26.20
C LEU A 373 -23.61 -16.31 26.08
N GLU A 374 -23.29 -15.12 26.61
CA GLU A 374 -24.09 -13.91 26.39
C GLU A 374 -24.18 -13.55 24.90
N ALA A 375 -23.07 -13.58 24.18
CA ALA A 375 -23.05 -13.38 22.74
C ALA A 375 -23.90 -14.42 22.00
N GLY A 376 -23.84 -15.68 22.42
CA GLY A 376 -24.71 -16.76 21.90
C GLY A 376 -26.20 -16.50 22.15
N ALA A 377 -26.56 -16.01 23.34
CA ALA A 377 -27.95 -15.67 23.67
C ALA A 377 -28.54 -14.54 22.80
N MET A 378 -27.70 -13.62 22.29
CA MET A 378 -28.14 -12.54 21.40
C MET A 378 -28.68 -13.05 20.06
N PHE A 379 -28.34 -14.27 19.62
CA PHE A 379 -28.99 -14.88 18.45
C PHE A 379 -30.47 -15.10 18.63
N LEU A 380 -30.94 -15.28 19.88
CA LEU A 380 -32.39 -15.33 20.19
C LEU A 380 -33.03 -13.97 19.99
N ASP A 381 -32.33 -12.89 20.32
CA ASP A 381 -32.81 -11.53 20.08
C ASP A 381 -32.89 -11.21 18.58
N ILE A 382 -31.92 -11.70 17.79
CA ILE A 382 -31.98 -11.61 16.34
C ILE A 382 -33.19 -12.35 15.79
N ALA A 383 -33.38 -13.61 16.21
CA ALA A 383 -34.54 -14.43 15.78
C ALA A 383 -35.89 -13.81 16.13
N ARG A 384 -35.96 -13.08 17.25
CA ARG A 384 -37.19 -12.38 17.72
C ARG A 384 -37.34 -10.97 17.13
N SER A 385 -36.42 -10.50 16.32
CA SER A 385 -36.35 -9.11 15.81
C SER A 385 -36.46 -8.08 16.95
N SER A 386 -35.81 -8.37 18.08
CA SER A 386 -35.81 -7.52 19.28
C SER A 386 -35.02 -6.22 18.97
N LYS A 387 -35.42 -5.13 19.66
CA LYS A 387 -34.63 -3.86 19.61
C LYS A 387 -33.21 -3.99 20.19
N LYS A 388 -32.95 -5.06 20.94
CA LYS A 388 -31.65 -5.37 21.52
C LYS A 388 -30.79 -6.28 20.58
N ALA A 389 -31.35 -6.71 19.45
CA ALA A 389 -30.64 -7.55 18.52
C ALA A 389 -29.47 -6.78 17.90
N PRO A 390 -28.31 -7.43 17.70
CA PRO A 390 -27.19 -6.88 16.92
C PRO A 390 -27.66 -6.39 15.56
N SER A 391 -27.14 -5.25 15.11
CA SER A 391 -27.54 -4.62 13.84
C SER A 391 -27.12 -5.42 12.62
N ASP A 392 -26.02 -6.19 12.72
CA ASP A 392 -25.52 -7.09 11.69
C ASP A 392 -25.35 -8.50 12.26
N PRO A 393 -26.29 -9.43 11.96
CA PRO A 393 -26.20 -10.82 12.41
C PRO A 393 -24.95 -11.55 11.93
N GLY A 394 -24.44 -11.22 10.72
CA GLY A 394 -23.24 -11.84 10.17
C GLY A 394 -21.98 -11.38 10.91
N GLU A 395 -21.86 -10.09 11.19
CA GLU A 395 -20.75 -9.53 11.97
C GLU A 395 -20.77 -10.08 13.41
N HIS A 396 -21.94 -10.20 14.03
CA HIS A 396 -22.10 -10.79 15.35
C HIS A 396 -21.68 -12.27 15.39
N TYR A 397 -22.05 -13.04 14.37
CA TYR A 397 -21.62 -14.42 14.24
C TYR A 397 -20.10 -14.53 14.15
N LEU A 398 -19.45 -13.70 13.30
CA LEU A 398 -18.00 -13.68 13.18
C LEU A 398 -17.30 -13.31 14.49
N ALA A 399 -17.81 -12.29 15.19
CA ALA A 399 -17.29 -11.87 16.50
C ALA A 399 -17.35 -13.01 17.52
N THR A 400 -18.50 -13.70 17.60
CA THR A 400 -18.71 -14.84 18.50
C THR A 400 -17.80 -16.01 18.17
N ASP A 401 -17.58 -16.31 16.88
CA ASP A 401 -16.67 -17.38 16.45
C ASP A 401 -15.18 -17.04 16.75
N ILE A 402 -14.78 -15.78 16.61
CA ILE A 402 -13.44 -15.31 17.01
C ILE A 402 -13.23 -15.52 18.51
N LEU A 403 -14.18 -15.07 19.33
CA LEU A 403 -14.13 -15.22 20.78
C LEU A 403 -14.02 -16.70 21.19
N SER A 404 -14.81 -17.58 20.57
CA SER A 404 -14.75 -19.02 20.79
C SER A 404 -13.37 -19.61 20.48
N ARG A 405 -12.75 -19.17 19.37
CA ARG A 405 -11.39 -19.61 18.99
C ARG A 405 -10.33 -19.12 19.96
N ASP A 406 -10.43 -17.89 20.43
CA ASP A 406 -9.48 -17.32 21.38
C ASP A 406 -9.57 -18.00 22.76
N ILE A 407 -10.78 -18.28 23.24
CA ILE A 407 -11.00 -19.04 24.47
C ILE A 407 -10.34 -20.43 24.33
N ARG A 408 -10.65 -21.15 23.25
CA ARG A 408 -10.05 -22.50 23.01
C ARG A 408 -8.53 -22.46 22.90
N ALA A 409 -7.98 -21.47 22.22
CA ALA A 409 -6.52 -21.33 22.07
C ALA A 409 -5.85 -21.01 23.41
N TYR A 410 -6.46 -20.17 24.24
CA TYR A 410 -5.97 -19.86 25.57
C TYR A 410 -6.07 -21.07 26.50
N THR A 411 -7.21 -21.76 26.51
CA THR A 411 -7.43 -22.99 27.28
C THR A 411 -6.46 -24.09 26.87
N ALA A 412 -6.23 -24.28 25.57
CA ALA A 412 -5.23 -25.25 25.08
C ALA A 412 -3.79 -24.89 25.48
N ALA A 413 -3.50 -23.60 25.65
CA ALA A 413 -2.21 -23.17 26.19
C ALA A 413 -2.06 -23.49 27.68
N LEU A 414 -3.12 -23.29 28.47
CA LEU A 414 -3.17 -23.63 29.87
C LEU A 414 -3.00 -25.16 30.10
N MET A 415 -3.65 -25.98 29.26
CA MET A 415 -3.57 -27.45 29.36
C MET A 415 -2.17 -28.05 29.02
N LYS A 416 -1.27 -27.24 28.46
CA LYS A 416 0.14 -27.66 28.22
C LYS A 416 1.03 -27.46 29.43
N GLU A 417 0.59 -26.72 30.42
CA GLU A 417 1.28 -26.55 31.68
C GLU A 417 0.87 -27.68 32.65
N ASP A 418 1.71 -28.05 33.63
CA ASP A 418 1.43 -29.11 34.63
C ASP A 418 0.33 -28.62 35.62
N LEU A 419 -0.93 -28.80 35.21
CA LEU A 419 -2.09 -28.45 36.00
C LEU A 419 -2.38 -29.50 37.10
N PRO A 420 -2.66 -29.09 38.35
CA PRO A 420 -3.21 -29.97 39.37
C PRO A 420 -4.54 -30.57 38.89
N TYR A 421 -4.73 -31.88 39.18
CA TYR A 421 -5.89 -32.66 38.70
C TYR A 421 -7.25 -31.99 39.02
N GLU A 422 -7.36 -31.34 40.19
CA GLU A 422 -8.56 -30.63 40.65
C GLU A 422 -8.89 -29.39 39.82
N GLN A 423 -7.94 -28.87 39.06
CA GLN A 423 -8.12 -27.67 38.23
C GLN A 423 -8.43 -27.99 36.75
N LEU A 424 -8.16 -29.22 36.33
CA LEU A 424 -8.50 -29.70 34.99
C LEU A 424 -10.01 -29.72 34.75
N ASP A 425 -10.79 -30.13 35.73
CA ASP A 425 -12.26 -30.18 35.66
C ASP A 425 -12.93 -28.81 35.58
N LEU A 426 -12.23 -27.75 35.97
CA LEU A 426 -12.73 -26.38 35.89
C LEU A 426 -12.54 -25.74 34.51
N ILE A 427 -11.75 -26.35 33.66
CA ILE A 427 -11.38 -25.85 32.33
C ILE A 427 -12.02 -26.69 31.21
N ALA A 428 -12.33 -27.97 31.47
CA ALA A 428 -12.98 -28.88 30.56
C ALA A 428 -14.48 -28.59 30.42
#